data_5bb9e3cf823f40fb431df542f134dee1
#
_entry.id   5bb9e3cf823f40fb431df542f134dee1
#
_cell.length_a   1.000
_cell.length_b   1.000
_cell.length_c   1.000
_cell.angle_alpha   90.00
_cell.angle_beta   90.00
_cell.angle_gamma   90.00
#
_symmetry.space_group_name_H-M   'P 1'
#
loop_
_entity.id
_entity.type
_entity.pdbx_description
1 polymer ?
#
loop_
_entity_poly.entity_id
_entity_poly.type
_entity_poly.pdbx_seq_one_letter_code
_entity_poly.pdbx_strand_id
1 'polypeptide(L)'
;MVNVTGWGALREGGSTSAQLMRVSVPIVSKSECADAYKYMNKITDRMICAGYTSGGKDACQGDSGGPLTADGILYGLVSWGYGCAKPQYPGVYTNVANLRSWIRSHSGV
;
A
#
# COMPACT_ATOMS: atom_id res chain seq x y z
N MET A 1 -12.45 1.31 4.45
CA MET A 1 -11.41 2.31 4.07
C MET A 1 -10.20 2.19 4.98
N VAL A 2 -9.05 2.27 4.42
CA VAL A 2 -7.78 2.28 5.14
C VAL A 2 -7.03 3.57 4.82
N ASN A 3 -6.12 3.97 5.70
CA ASN A 3 -5.39 5.23 5.58
C ASN A 3 -3.91 4.98 5.33
N VAL A 4 -3.35 5.71 4.38
CA VAL A 4 -1.91 5.76 4.11
C VAL A 4 -1.40 7.12 4.55
N THR A 5 -0.31 7.15 5.32
CA THR A 5 0.32 8.39 5.77
C THR A 5 1.79 8.42 5.39
N GLY A 6 2.30 9.59 5.07
CA GLY A 6 3.70 9.73 4.71
C GLY A 6 4.08 11.10 4.19
N TRP A 7 5.36 11.30 3.96
CA TRP A 7 5.93 12.50 3.36
C TRP A 7 6.36 12.28 1.92
N GLY A 8 5.89 11.21 1.30
CA GLY A 8 6.22 10.87 -0.08
C GLY A 8 5.68 11.87 -1.10
N ALA A 9 6.03 11.64 -2.36
CA ALA A 9 5.58 12.49 -3.46
C ALA A 9 4.06 12.54 -3.52
N LEU A 10 3.52 13.72 -3.80
CA LEU A 10 2.07 13.92 -3.90
C LEU A 10 1.52 13.48 -5.25
N ARG A 11 2.40 13.22 -6.20
CA ARG A 11 2.07 12.67 -7.52
C ARG A 11 3.30 11.97 -8.08
N GLU A 12 3.07 11.08 -9.05
CA GLU A 12 4.15 10.34 -9.72
C GLU A 12 5.18 11.31 -10.31
N GLY A 13 6.47 11.08 -10.01
CA GLY A 13 7.54 11.93 -10.48
C GLY A 13 7.65 13.28 -9.77
N GLY A 14 6.79 13.55 -8.80
CA GLY A 14 6.81 14.78 -8.05
C GLY A 14 7.80 14.80 -6.89
N SER A 15 7.88 15.93 -6.22
CA SER A 15 8.72 16.10 -5.03
C SER A 15 8.03 15.55 -3.78
N THR A 16 8.83 15.19 -2.77
CA THR A 16 8.30 14.80 -1.47
C THR A 16 7.62 15.98 -0.78
N SER A 17 6.70 15.67 0.15
CA SER A 17 5.95 16.68 0.88
C SER A 17 6.71 17.14 2.13
N ALA A 18 6.67 18.44 2.40
CA ALA A 18 7.19 19.01 3.65
C ALA A 18 6.26 18.68 4.83
N GLN A 19 5.00 18.46 4.58
CA GLN A 19 3.99 18.14 5.59
C GLN A 19 3.63 16.67 5.52
N LEU A 20 3.36 16.07 6.69
CA LEU A 20 2.83 14.71 6.74
C LEU A 20 1.44 14.70 6.10
N MET A 21 1.25 13.84 5.12
CA MET A 21 0.00 13.73 4.37
C MET A 21 -0.71 12.42 4.68
N ARG A 22 -2.01 12.41 4.48
CA ARG A 22 -2.85 11.22 4.65
C ARG A 22 -3.81 11.10 3.47
N VAL A 23 -4.05 9.87 3.03
CA VAL A 23 -5.06 9.56 2.04
C VAL A 23 -5.81 8.31 2.46
N SER A 24 -7.12 8.27 2.21
CA SER A 24 -7.96 7.10 2.49
C SER A 24 -8.26 6.37 1.18
N VAL A 25 -8.07 5.06 1.18
CA VAL A 25 -8.29 4.20 0.01
C VAL A 25 -8.99 2.91 0.44
N PRO A 26 -9.78 2.28 -0.46
CA PRO A 26 -10.39 0.99 -0.16
C PRO A 26 -9.41 -0.16 -0.34
N ILE A 27 -9.60 -1.23 0.44
CA ILE A 27 -8.92 -2.50 0.22
C ILE A 27 -9.44 -3.10 -1.09
N VAL A 28 -8.54 -3.63 -1.89
CA VAL A 28 -8.85 -4.34 -3.14
C VAL A 28 -8.66 -5.83 -2.90
N SER A 29 -9.59 -6.64 -3.42
CA SER A 29 -9.50 -8.10 -3.26
C SER A 29 -8.22 -8.63 -3.90
N LYS A 30 -7.71 -9.75 -3.35
CA LYS A 30 -6.50 -10.39 -3.90
C LYS A 30 -6.70 -10.78 -5.36
N SER A 31 -7.88 -11.27 -5.74
CA SER A 31 -8.16 -11.68 -7.11
C SER A 31 -8.12 -10.49 -8.08
N GLU A 32 -8.70 -9.37 -7.72
CA GLU A 32 -8.63 -8.16 -8.55
C GLU A 32 -7.21 -7.64 -8.68
N CYS A 33 -6.47 -7.63 -7.59
CA CYS A 33 -5.09 -7.17 -7.57
C CYS A 33 -4.19 -8.10 -8.40
N ALA A 34 -4.35 -9.41 -8.24
CA ALA A 34 -3.60 -10.38 -9.02
C ALA A 34 -3.87 -10.23 -10.51
N ASP A 35 -5.12 -9.97 -10.89
CA ASP A 35 -5.48 -9.74 -12.29
C ASP A 35 -4.84 -8.45 -12.82
N ALA A 36 -4.84 -7.37 -12.04
CA ALA A 36 -4.22 -6.11 -12.42
C ALA A 36 -2.73 -6.27 -12.74
N TYR A 37 -2.03 -7.11 -11.97
CA TYR A 37 -0.58 -7.28 -12.07
C TYR A 37 -0.14 -8.57 -12.75
N LYS A 38 -1.04 -9.30 -13.40
CA LYS A 38 -0.76 -10.65 -13.94
C LYS A 38 0.40 -10.72 -14.92
N TYR A 39 0.73 -9.63 -15.61
CA TYR A 39 1.84 -9.57 -16.57
C TYR A 39 3.10 -8.93 -15.98
N MET A 40 3.12 -8.61 -14.72
CA MET A 40 4.26 -7.96 -14.05
C MET A 40 4.83 -8.83 -12.96
N ASN A 41 4.17 -8.88 -11.81
CA ASN A 41 4.61 -9.62 -10.64
C ASN A 41 3.45 -10.40 -10.04
N LYS A 42 3.76 -11.52 -9.42
CA LYS A 42 2.76 -12.32 -8.72
C LYS A 42 2.38 -11.65 -7.41
N ILE A 43 1.07 -11.58 -7.14
CA ILE A 43 0.54 -11.14 -5.84
C ILE A 43 0.44 -12.37 -4.93
N THR A 44 1.22 -12.36 -3.87
CA THR A 44 1.27 -13.48 -2.90
C THR A 44 0.39 -13.19 -1.70
N ASP A 45 0.25 -14.18 -0.80
CA ASP A 45 -0.49 -14.01 0.45
C ASP A 45 0.19 -13.04 1.42
N ARG A 46 1.44 -12.69 1.18
CA ARG A 46 2.19 -11.71 1.97
C ARG A 46 1.98 -10.29 1.49
N MET A 47 1.08 -10.10 0.53
CA MET A 47 0.76 -8.81 -0.07
C MET A 47 -0.72 -8.51 0.10
N ILE A 48 -1.04 -7.24 0.28
CA ILE A 48 -2.41 -6.74 0.34
C ILE A 48 -2.48 -5.49 -0.53
N CYS A 49 -3.58 -5.28 -1.21
CA CYS A 49 -3.71 -4.18 -2.16
C CYS A 49 -4.77 -3.19 -1.71
N ALA A 50 -4.56 -1.93 -2.03
CA ALA A 50 -5.51 -0.87 -1.73
C ALA A 50 -5.43 0.23 -2.78
N GLY A 51 -6.55 0.81 -3.12
CA GLY A 51 -6.63 1.88 -4.10
C GLY A 51 -7.99 1.94 -4.76
N TYR A 52 -8.22 3.00 -5.50
CA TYR A 52 -9.43 3.16 -6.31
C TYR A 52 -9.18 2.65 -7.72
N THR A 53 -10.16 1.95 -8.29
CA THR A 53 -10.11 1.50 -9.69
C THR A 53 -9.88 2.68 -10.64
N SER A 54 -10.46 3.83 -10.31
CA SER A 54 -10.31 5.06 -11.10
C SER A 54 -8.94 5.74 -10.91
N GLY A 55 -8.12 5.28 -9.98
CA GLY A 55 -6.85 5.92 -9.63
C GLY A 55 -7.04 7.21 -8.83
N GLY A 56 -6.05 8.05 -8.83
CA GLY A 56 -6.09 9.39 -8.23
C GLY A 56 -5.61 9.48 -6.79
N LYS A 57 -5.66 8.39 -6.02
CA LYS A 57 -5.23 8.35 -4.62
C LYS A 57 -4.39 7.10 -4.38
N ASP A 58 -3.18 7.29 -3.83
CA ASP A 58 -2.23 6.20 -3.65
C ASP A 58 -1.05 6.67 -2.80
N ALA A 59 -0.25 5.73 -2.32
CA ALA A 59 1.11 5.98 -1.85
C ALA A 59 2.03 6.21 -3.05
N CYS A 60 3.15 6.83 -2.83
CA CYS A 60 4.09 7.14 -3.91
C CYS A 60 5.53 7.08 -3.39
N GLN A 61 6.51 7.44 -4.24
CA GLN A 61 7.93 7.43 -3.87
C GLN A 61 8.17 8.27 -2.62
N GLY A 62 8.85 7.68 -1.64
CA GLY A 62 9.10 8.30 -0.34
C GLY A 62 8.12 7.87 0.75
N ASP A 63 7.05 7.15 0.39
CA ASP A 63 6.10 6.58 1.35
C ASP A 63 6.46 5.16 1.76
N SER A 64 7.40 4.51 1.06
CA SER A 64 7.79 3.11 1.27
C SER A 64 8.12 2.80 2.72
N GLY A 65 7.61 1.68 3.22
CA GLY A 65 7.80 1.25 4.60
C GLY A 65 6.85 1.91 5.59
N GLY A 66 6.09 2.91 5.16
CA GLY A 66 5.12 3.60 5.99
C GLY A 66 3.84 2.80 6.19
N PRO A 67 2.96 3.25 7.10
CA PRO A 67 1.83 2.46 7.54
C PRO A 67 0.60 2.57 6.66
N LEU A 68 -0.11 1.45 6.53
CA LEU A 68 -1.49 1.36 6.05
C LEU A 68 -2.33 0.97 7.26
N THR A 69 -3.18 1.86 7.75
CA THR A 69 -3.87 1.68 9.02
C THR A 69 -5.38 1.90 8.91
N ALA A 70 -6.11 1.32 9.85
CA ALA A 70 -7.52 1.62 10.09
C ALA A 70 -7.85 1.29 11.54
N ASP A 71 -8.60 2.17 12.21
CA ASP A 71 -9.06 1.95 13.59
C ASP A 71 -7.94 1.60 14.57
N GLY A 72 -6.77 2.23 14.40
CA GLY A 72 -5.62 1.99 15.27
C GLY A 72 -4.87 0.69 15.00
N ILE A 73 -5.20 -0.02 13.93
CA ILE A 73 -4.57 -1.30 13.57
C ILE A 73 -3.69 -1.11 12.33
N LEU A 74 -2.48 -1.67 12.39
CA LEU A 74 -1.56 -1.68 11.26
C LEU A 74 -1.88 -2.88 10.35
N TYR A 75 -2.43 -2.61 9.18
CA TYR A 75 -2.78 -3.63 8.20
C TYR A 75 -1.67 -3.89 7.20
N GLY A 76 -0.92 -2.87 6.84
CA GLY A 76 0.08 -3.02 5.81
C GLY A 76 1.23 -2.02 5.92
N LEU A 77 2.26 -2.27 5.10
CA LEU A 77 3.39 -1.37 4.91
C LEU A 77 3.51 -1.05 3.43
N VAL A 78 3.70 0.22 3.10
CA VAL A 78 3.86 0.64 1.70
C VAL A 78 5.01 -0.12 1.06
N SER A 79 4.78 -0.79 -0.06
CA SER A 79 5.76 -1.64 -0.71
C SER A 79 6.01 -1.28 -2.17
N TRP A 80 5.07 -1.57 -3.09
CA TRP A 80 5.30 -1.33 -4.51
C TRP A 80 4.01 -1.10 -5.28
N GLY A 81 4.12 -0.77 -6.55
CA GLY A 81 3.02 -0.59 -7.46
C GLY A 81 3.52 -0.23 -8.85
N TYR A 82 2.62 -0.13 -9.82
CA TYR A 82 2.95 0.36 -11.15
C TYR A 82 2.70 1.86 -11.20
N GLY A 83 3.74 2.65 -10.94
CA GLY A 83 3.61 4.09 -10.80
C GLY A 83 2.87 4.47 -9.52
N CYS A 84 2.18 5.58 -9.52
CA CYS A 84 1.38 6.07 -8.40
C CYS A 84 0.01 6.50 -8.90
N ALA A 85 -1.05 6.04 -8.22
CA ALA A 85 -2.43 6.45 -8.46
C ALA A 85 -2.93 6.21 -9.89
N LYS A 86 -2.32 5.28 -10.61
CA LYS A 86 -2.77 4.95 -11.97
C LYS A 86 -4.08 4.17 -11.92
N PRO A 87 -5.02 4.47 -12.83
CA PRO A 87 -6.26 3.69 -12.92
C PRO A 87 -5.95 2.19 -13.07
N GLN A 88 -6.72 1.35 -12.38
CA GLN A 88 -6.64 -0.11 -12.42
C GLN A 88 -5.36 -0.74 -11.86
N TYR A 89 -4.46 0.06 -11.28
CA TYR A 89 -3.23 -0.42 -10.64
C TYR A 89 -3.20 0.02 -9.18
N PRO A 90 -3.84 -0.74 -8.27
CA PRO A 90 -3.83 -0.40 -6.84
C PRO A 90 -2.42 -0.51 -6.27
N GLY A 91 -2.16 0.22 -5.19
CA GLY A 91 -0.92 0.08 -4.45
C GLY A 91 -0.82 -1.30 -3.81
N VAL A 92 0.40 -1.83 -3.74
CA VAL A 92 0.67 -3.13 -3.10
C VAL A 92 1.43 -2.89 -1.82
N TYR A 93 0.94 -3.51 -0.75
CA TYR A 93 1.44 -3.33 0.61
C TYR A 93 1.84 -4.68 1.18
N THR A 94 2.75 -4.69 2.14
CA THR A 94 3.06 -5.89 2.90
C THR A 94 1.84 -6.26 3.75
N ASN A 95 1.39 -7.51 3.69
CA ASN A 95 0.28 -8.01 4.50
C ASN A 95 0.77 -8.35 5.91
N VAL A 96 0.66 -7.41 6.82
CA VAL A 96 1.18 -7.55 8.19
C VAL A 96 0.55 -8.73 8.93
N ALA A 97 -0.75 -8.96 8.76
CA ALA A 97 -1.44 -10.07 9.42
C ALA A 97 -0.86 -11.43 9.01
N ASN A 98 -0.50 -11.60 7.75
CA ASN A 98 0.10 -12.85 7.25
C ASN A 98 1.51 -13.07 7.82
N LEU A 99 2.19 -12.01 8.23
CA LEU A 99 3.54 -12.07 8.78
C LEU A 99 3.57 -11.95 10.32
N ARG A 100 2.42 -12.00 10.97
CA ARG A 100 2.31 -11.75 12.42
C ARG A 100 3.18 -12.70 13.25
N SER A 101 3.21 -13.98 12.91
CA SER A 101 4.03 -14.97 13.63
C SER A 101 5.52 -14.69 13.47
N TRP A 102 5.94 -14.33 12.26
CA TRP A 102 7.33 -13.96 11.98
C TRP A 102 7.74 -12.73 12.79
N ILE A 103 6.91 -11.71 12.82
CA ILE A 103 7.16 -10.49 13.58
C ILE A 103 7.32 -10.80 15.07
N ARG A 104 6.42 -11.61 15.62
CA ARG A 104 6.48 -12.01 17.02
C ARG A 104 7.78 -12.78 17.34
N SER A 105 8.14 -13.73 16.49
CA SER A 105 9.35 -14.54 16.69
C SER A 105 10.64 -13.72 16.68
N HIS A 106 10.70 -12.67 15.87
CA HIS A 106 11.92 -11.91 15.64
C HIS A 106 12.01 -10.60 16.42
N SER A 107 10.92 -10.14 17.00
CA SER A 107 10.89 -8.85 17.71
C SER A 107 10.30 -8.92 19.11
N GLY A 108 9.57 -9.98 19.43
CA GLY A 108 8.85 -10.09 20.71
C GLY A 108 7.54 -9.31 20.74
N VAL A 109 7.21 -8.61 19.66
CA VAL A 109 5.96 -7.84 19.54
C VAL A 109 4.78 -8.76 19.03
#